data_3d5d67be5de9e78223c452f59f57d9d0
#
_entry.id   3d5d67be5de9e78223c452f59f57d9d0
#
_cell.length_a   1.000
_cell.length_b   1.000
_cell.length_c   1.000
_cell.angle_alpha   90.00
_cell.angle_beta   90.00
_cell.angle_gamma   90.00
#
_symmetry.space_group_name_H-M   'P 1'
#
loop_
_entity.id
_entity.type
_entity.pdbx_description
1 polymer ?
#
loop_
_entity_poly.entity_id
_entity_poly.type
_entity_poly.pdbx_seq_one_letter_code
_entity_poly.pdbx_strand_id
1 'polypeptide(L)'
;YYWSEIINKLAHDNFSLKVIYPADKNNSIVCEKCHAIPIKYSPFGKNSLVTRILGQVVLSIRFFSVLAKLVKKDNVVLSGTNPTLLLFILYILKKIFGFKWILLVHDVFPDNLIPAGILDSKKKISYRILNRIYKNIYSKADKLVVIGRDMRDIMGKKIARKDNIVLINNWADDNKFLPTKKLDFLSSKGFSFHGDSVVFQFFGNIGRLQGIDNLLQSIKLTENRNAVFLFFGGGAYLDMLTDFIGDNSNINIFYGGEVSEEDRDSCLSSCDVAFVTLDSGMYGLGVPSKTYFSMCFDKPILAVMDANSEIAKVVTEDKIGWYCEPKNPKELAHLIDKIAEGRWKGKIASSREVLIQKYSQTQSLHMFSYVVRSVLSV
;
A
#
# COMPACT_ATOMS: atom_id res chain seq x y z
N TYR A 1 -3.82 10.11 0.15
CA TYR A 1 -4.41 9.97 -1.18
C TYR A 1 -5.74 9.21 -1.11
N TYR A 2 -5.80 7.88 -0.86
CA TYR A 2 -7.04 7.09 -0.93
C TYR A 2 -8.18 7.65 -0.08
N TRP A 3 -7.90 8.02 1.17
CA TRP A 3 -8.91 8.58 2.06
C TRP A 3 -9.46 9.91 1.57
N SER A 4 -8.61 10.78 1.04
CA SER A 4 -9.04 12.07 0.49
C SER A 4 -9.99 11.86 -0.70
N GLU A 5 -9.66 10.93 -1.61
CA GLU A 5 -10.50 10.62 -2.76
C GLU A 5 -11.85 10.00 -2.37
N ILE A 6 -11.86 9.06 -1.40
CA ILE A 6 -13.09 8.48 -0.88
C ILE A 6 -13.97 9.57 -0.22
N ILE A 7 -13.39 10.44 0.61
CA ILE A 7 -14.11 11.52 1.28
C ILE A 7 -14.70 12.48 0.26
N ASN A 8 -13.93 12.93 -0.71
CA ASN A 8 -14.38 13.84 -1.77
C ASN A 8 -15.51 13.23 -2.58
N LYS A 9 -15.39 11.95 -2.97
CA LYS A 9 -16.44 11.25 -3.70
C LYS A 9 -17.74 11.15 -2.90
N LEU A 10 -17.67 10.75 -1.64
CA LEU A 10 -18.85 10.65 -0.79
C LEU A 10 -19.49 12.04 -0.55
N ALA A 11 -18.69 13.06 -0.38
CA ALA A 11 -19.18 14.45 -0.25
C ALA A 11 -19.87 14.93 -1.54
N HIS A 12 -19.30 14.62 -2.69
CA HIS A 12 -19.90 14.90 -4.00
C HIS A 12 -21.24 14.16 -4.21
N ASP A 13 -21.34 12.94 -3.71
CA ASP A 13 -22.56 12.12 -3.78
C ASP A 13 -23.61 12.50 -2.73
N ASN A 14 -23.45 13.68 -2.10
CA ASN A 14 -24.34 14.30 -1.11
C ASN A 14 -24.50 13.53 0.20
N PHE A 15 -23.53 12.74 0.61
CA PHE A 15 -23.51 12.20 1.96
C PHE A 15 -23.14 13.29 2.98
N SER A 16 -23.86 13.33 4.12
CA SER A 16 -23.47 14.18 5.24
C SER A 16 -22.30 13.57 6.00
N LEU A 17 -21.10 14.15 5.87
CA LEU A 17 -19.86 13.56 6.35
C LEU A 17 -19.31 14.29 7.58
N LYS A 18 -18.90 13.51 8.58
CA LYS A 18 -18.02 13.95 9.67
C LYS A 18 -16.71 13.21 9.56
N VAL A 19 -15.62 13.92 9.31
CA VAL A 19 -14.30 13.34 9.11
C VAL A 19 -13.46 13.57 10.35
N ILE A 20 -13.13 12.49 11.07
CA ILE A 20 -12.34 12.53 12.30
C ILE A 20 -10.93 12.05 11.94
N TYR A 21 -9.93 12.88 12.15
CA TYR A 21 -8.55 12.57 11.73
C TYR A 21 -7.51 13.08 12.74
N PRO A 22 -6.34 12.42 12.83
CA PRO A 22 -5.23 12.95 13.63
C PRO A 22 -4.65 14.17 12.91
N ALA A 23 -4.72 15.33 13.56
CA ALA A 23 -4.12 16.56 13.05
C ALA A 23 -2.74 16.75 13.66
N ASP A 24 -1.72 16.82 12.83
CA ASP A 24 -0.42 17.38 13.13
C ASP A 24 -0.24 18.72 12.41
N LYS A 25 0.94 19.34 12.55
CA LYS A 25 1.21 20.66 11.97
C LYS A 25 1.09 20.70 10.43
N ASN A 26 1.13 19.52 9.76
CA ASN A 26 1.23 19.41 8.30
C ASN A 26 0.01 18.75 7.66
N ASN A 27 -0.94 18.21 8.45
CA ASN A 27 -2.11 17.51 7.92
C ASN A 27 -3.38 18.32 8.20
N SER A 28 -3.89 18.99 7.17
CA SER A 28 -5.26 19.53 7.14
C SER A 28 -6.05 18.78 6.07
N ILE A 29 -7.19 18.19 6.44
CA ILE A 29 -8.15 17.70 5.44
C ILE A 29 -8.95 18.89 4.98
N VAL A 30 -8.74 19.31 3.75
CA VAL A 30 -9.56 20.33 3.08
C VAL A 30 -10.68 19.60 2.36
N CYS A 31 -11.88 19.69 2.89
CA CYS A 31 -13.08 19.18 2.26
C CYS A 31 -14.20 20.21 2.47
N GLU A 32 -14.60 20.89 1.40
CA GLU A 32 -15.56 21.99 1.44
C GLU A 32 -16.97 21.56 1.88
N LYS A 33 -17.33 20.29 1.69
CA LYS A 33 -18.65 19.73 1.96
C LYS A 33 -18.68 18.74 3.11
N CYS A 34 -17.68 18.72 3.98
CA CYS A 34 -17.64 17.83 5.14
C CYS A 34 -17.32 18.58 6.44
N HIS A 35 -17.81 18.05 7.56
CA HIS A 35 -17.44 18.55 8.87
C HIS A 35 -16.17 17.87 9.36
N ALA A 36 -15.02 18.54 9.25
CA ALA A 36 -13.73 18.06 9.67
C ALA A 36 -13.54 18.23 11.19
N ILE A 37 -13.17 17.17 11.88
CA ILE A 37 -12.98 17.13 13.34
C ILE A 37 -11.53 16.70 13.61
N PRO A 38 -10.60 17.66 13.79
CA PRO A 38 -9.21 17.35 14.06
C PRO A 38 -9.01 16.84 15.49
N ILE A 39 -8.28 15.75 15.63
CA ILE A 39 -7.80 15.24 16.92
C ILE A 39 -6.34 15.63 17.07
N LYS A 40 -6.00 16.45 18.06
CA LYS A 40 -4.62 16.82 18.33
C LYS A 40 -3.76 15.56 18.49
N TYR A 41 -2.80 15.40 17.61
CA TYR A 41 -1.82 14.32 17.65
C TYR A 41 -0.42 14.92 17.68
N SER A 42 0.31 14.62 18.74
CA SER A 42 1.75 14.89 18.79
C SER A 42 2.45 13.53 18.69
N PRO A 43 3.21 13.26 17.62
CA PRO A 43 3.94 12.02 17.52
C PRO A 43 4.97 11.99 18.67
N PHE A 44 4.78 11.08 19.61
CA PHE A 44 5.84 10.74 20.56
C PHE A 44 7.04 10.20 19.73
N GLY A 45 8.25 10.62 20.07
CA GLY A 45 9.48 10.44 19.30
C GLY A 45 9.55 9.10 18.51
N LYS A 46 10.00 9.16 17.28
CA LYS A 46 10.01 8.03 16.33
C LYS A 46 11.00 6.91 16.73
N ASN A 47 11.80 7.09 17.77
CA ASN A 47 13.02 6.32 18.04
C ASN A 47 12.82 5.06 18.90
N SER A 48 11.67 4.83 19.53
CA SER A 48 11.44 3.61 20.31
C SER A 48 10.05 2.99 20.05
N LEU A 49 9.98 1.66 20.12
CA LEU A 49 8.72 0.92 20.00
C LEU A 49 7.73 1.33 21.10
N VAL A 50 8.22 1.57 22.31
CA VAL A 50 7.41 1.96 23.47
C VAL A 50 6.75 3.32 23.26
N THR A 51 7.50 4.33 22.79
CA THR A 51 6.96 5.67 22.52
C THR A 51 5.92 5.64 21.39
N ARG A 52 6.12 4.81 20.38
CA ARG A 52 5.14 4.60 19.29
C ARG A 52 3.85 3.97 19.80
N ILE A 53 3.93 2.96 20.67
CA ILE A 53 2.76 2.32 21.28
C ILE A 53 2.02 3.31 22.19
N LEU A 54 2.71 4.06 23.05
CA LEU A 54 2.12 5.08 23.90
C LEU A 54 1.38 6.15 23.07
N GLY A 55 2.00 6.62 21.99
CA GLY A 55 1.37 7.56 21.06
C GLY A 55 0.08 7.02 20.45
N GLN A 56 0.06 5.75 20.06
CA GLN A 56 -1.16 5.10 19.55
C GLN A 56 -2.24 4.95 20.63
N VAL A 57 -1.87 4.64 21.87
CA VAL A 57 -2.82 4.55 22.98
C VAL A 57 -3.48 5.90 23.26
N VAL A 58 -2.67 6.98 23.38
CA VAL A 58 -3.19 8.34 23.61
C VAL A 58 -4.12 8.78 22.46
N LEU A 59 -3.70 8.55 21.21
CA LEU A 59 -4.51 8.85 20.05
C LEU A 59 -5.84 8.08 20.09
N SER A 60 -5.78 6.81 20.44
CA SER A 60 -6.97 5.95 20.52
C SER A 60 -7.95 6.39 21.59
N ILE A 61 -7.47 6.82 22.76
CA ILE A 61 -8.33 7.39 23.83
C ILE A 61 -9.03 8.67 23.34
N ARG A 62 -8.32 9.52 22.60
CA ARG A 62 -8.91 10.74 22.01
C ARG A 62 -9.97 10.40 20.98
N PHE A 63 -9.69 9.43 20.09
CA PHE A 63 -10.70 8.92 19.15
C PHE A 63 -11.95 8.40 19.89
N PHE A 64 -11.76 7.61 20.95
CA PHE A 64 -12.88 7.12 21.76
C PHE A 64 -13.74 8.26 22.29
N SER A 65 -13.13 9.29 22.90
CA SER A 65 -13.83 10.42 23.50
C SER A 65 -14.66 11.22 22.49
N VAL A 66 -14.17 11.36 21.26
CA VAL A 66 -14.87 12.07 20.19
C VAL A 66 -15.96 11.17 19.59
N LEU A 67 -15.63 9.93 19.26
CA LEU A 67 -16.57 8.97 18.67
C LEU A 67 -17.76 8.68 19.58
N ALA A 68 -17.54 8.48 20.90
CA ALA A 68 -18.60 8.20 21.85
C ALA A 68 -19.68 9.32 21.94
N LYS A 69 -19.28 10.56 21.61
CA LYS A 69 -20.21 11.71 21.56
C LYS A 69 -20.95 11.84 20.23
N LEU A 70 -20.35 11.35 19.15
CA LEU A 70 -20.85 11.58 17.79
C LEU A 70 -21.66 10.42 17.23
N VAL A 71 -21.29 9.19 17.62
CA VAL A 71 -21.84 7.98 17.00
C VAL A 71 -23.21 7.65 17.56
N LYS A 72 -24.18 7.40 16.67
CA LYS A 72 -25.54 6.97 16.96
C LYS A 72 -25.88 5.72 16.15
N LYS A 73 -27.00 5.05 16.50
CA LYS A 73 -27.46 3.82 15.85
C LYS A 73 -27.58 3.94 14.32
N ASP A 74 -28.07 5.09 13.85
CA ASP A 74 -28.36 5.33 12.43
C ASP A 74 -27.14 5.83 11.64
N ASN A 75 -25.99 5.94 12.28
CA ASN A 75 -24.77 6.34 11.60
C ASN A 75 -24.11 5.16 10.87
N VAL A 76 -23.43 5.46 9.77
CA VAL A 76 -22.46 4.59 9.16
C VAL A 76 -21.06 5.10 9.49
N VAL A 77 -20.23 4.25 10.09
CA VAL A 77 -18.82 4.54 10.36
C VAL A 77 -17.98 3.82 9.32
N LEU A 78 -17.23 4.58 8.53
CA LEU A 78 -16.22 4.07 7.62
C LEU A 78 -14.83 4.25 8.26
N SER A 79 -14.07 3.18 8.41
CA SER A 79 -12.73 3.22 9.02
C SER A 79 -11.74 2.32 8.28
N GLY A 80 -10.44 2.59 8.43
CA GLY A 80 -9.37 1.69 8.02
C GLY A 80 -8.89 0.79 9.14
N THR A 81 -7.87 -0.03 8.85
CA THR A 81 -7.20 -0.88 9.84
C THR A 81 -6.08 -0.16 10.60
N ASN A 82 -5.77 1.07 10.26
CA ASN A 82 -4.74 1.88 10.93
C ASN A 82 -5.37 3.20 11.43
N PRO A 83 -5.12 3.65 12.69
CA PRO A 83 -4.33 2.97 13.73
C PRO A 83 -5.01 1.72 14.29
N THR A 84 -4.22 0.69 14.55
CA THR A 84 -4.72 -0.66 14.89
C THR A 84 -5.60 -0.70 16.14
N LEU A 85 -5.28 0.11 17.15
CA LEU A 85 -6.05 0.18 18.41
C LEU A 85 -7.44 0.80 18.20
N LEU A 86 -7.66 1.58 17.16
CA LEU A 86 -8.97 2.13 16.81
C LEU A 86 -10.01 1.02 16.53
N LEU A 87 -9.56 -0.12 16.01
CA LEU A 87 -10.44 -1.26 15.75
C LEU A 87 -11.12 -1.80 17.04
N PHE A 88 -10.36 -1.86 18.13
CA PHE A 88 -10.91 -2.28 19.43
C PHE A 88 -11.96 -1.27 19.95
N ILE A 89 -11.66 0.01 19.78
CA ILE A 89 -12.58 1.10 20.16
C ILE A 89 -13.88 1.01 19.36
N LEU A 90 -13.79 0.91 18.05
CA LEU A 90 -14.97 0.79 17.18
C LEU A 90 -15.78 -0.48 17.49
N TYR A 91 -15.10 -1.59 17.80
CA TYR A 91 -15.76 -2.81 18.21
C TYR A 91 -16.58 -2.64 19.50
N ILE A 92 -16.02 -1.96 20.51
CA ILE A 92 -16.72 -1.67 21.78
C ILE A 92 -17.88 -0.71 21.53
N LEU A 93 -17.63 0.41 20.85
CA LEU A 93 -18.65 1.41 20.56
C LEU A 93 -19.80 0.84 19.71
N LYS A 94 -19.48 -0.04 18.74
CA LYS A 94 -20.53 -0.71 17.96
C LYS A 94 -21.42 -1.61 18.82
N LYS A 95 -20.87 -2.29 19.83
CA LYS A 95 -21.68 -3.07 20.77
C LYS A 95 -22.60 -2.19 21.63
N ILE A 96 -22.17 -0.98 21.95
CA ILE A 96 -22.92 -0.04 22.80
C ILE A 96 -23.99 0.70 21.97
N PHE A 97 -23.59 1.27 20.83
CA PHE A 97 -24.44 2.18 20.05
C PHE A 97 -25.12 1.55 18.84
N GLY A 98 -24.69 0.36 18.39
CA GLY A 98 -25.35 -0.38 17.31
C GLY A 98 -25.21 0.22 15.90
N PHE A 99 -24.31 1.18 15.68
CA PHE A 99 -24.10 1.81 14.36
C PHE A 99 -23.71 0.80 13.29
N LYS A 100 -23.85 1.16 12.02
CA LYS A 100 -23.35 0.37 10.90
C LYS A 100 -21.87 0.64 10.68
N TRP A 101 -21.06 -0.39 10.42
CA TRP A 101 -19.60 -0.29 10.31
C TRP A 101 -19.11 -0.88 9.01
N ILE A 102 -18.45 -0.05 8.19
CA ILE A 102 -17.70 -0.45 7.00
C ILE A 102 -16.21 -0.35 7.35
N LEU A 103 -15.50 -1.47 7.26
CA LEU A 103 -14.08 -1.54 7.55
C LEU A 103 -13.27 -1.76 6.27
N LEU A 104 -12.46 -0.78 5.87
CA LEU A 104 -11.48 -0.89 4.80
C LEU A 104 -10.21 -1.56 5.33
N VAL A 105 -9.92 -2.76 4.84
CA VAL A 105 -8.80 -3.58 5.28
C VAL A 105 -7.61 -3.32 4.38
N HIS A 106 -6.62 -2.55 4.86
CA HIS A 106 -5.33 -2.39 4.19
C HIS A 106 -4.31 -3.43 4.65
N ASP A 107 -4.38 -3.78 5.96
CA ASP A 107 -3.49 -4.74 6.61
C ASP A 107 -4.30 -5.78 7.37
N VAL A 108 -3.91 -7.05 7.28
CA VAL A 108 -4.61 -8.15 7.96
C VAL A 108 -3.92 -8.47 9.28
N PHE A 109 -4.54 -8.03 10.38
CA PHE A 109 -4.06 -8.33 11.73
C PHE A 109 -4.66 -9.64 12.28
N PRO A 110 -3.92 -10.36 13.14
CA PRO A 110 -2.53 -10.14 13.56
C PRO A 110 -1.50 -10.75 12.60
N ASP A 111 -1.91 -11.28 11.45
CA ASP A 111 -1.05 -12.08 10.57
C ASP A 111 0.16 -11.31 10.05
N ASN A 112 0.01 -10.01 9.75
CA ASN A 112 1.10 -9.15 9.30
C ASN A 112 2.18 -8.90 10.37
N LEU A 113 1.92 -9.20 11.65
CA LEU A 113 2.91 -9.10 12.72
C LEU A 113 3.98 -10.20 12.65
N ILE A 114 3.72 -11.30 11.91
CA ILE A 114 4.66 -12.40 11.75
C ILE A 114 5.78 -12.01 10.76
N PRO A 115 5.49 -11.65 9.50
CA PRO A 115 6.54 -11.21 8.60
C PRO A 115 7.22 -9.92 9.06
N ALA A 116 6.54 -9.09 9.88
CA ALA A 116 7.16 -7.93 10.53
C ALA A 116 8.15 -8.28 11.65
N GLY A 117 8.28 -9.57 12.01
CA GLY A 117 9.17 -10.04 13.08
C GLY A 117 8.71 -9.70 14.50
N ILE A 118 7.43 -9.29 14.68
CA ILE A 118 6.85 -8.95 15.99
C ILE A 118 6.30 -10.19 16.68
N LEU A 119 5.78 -11.14 15.91
CA LEU A 119 5.31 -12.45 16.37
C LEU A 119 6.06 -13.55 15.63
N ASP A 120 6.57 -14.55 16.36
CA ASP A 120 7.42 -15.57 15.74
C ASP A 120 6.64 -16.59 14.89
N SER A 121 5.42 -16.92 15.26
CA SER A 121 4.62 -17.87 14.48
C SER A 121 3.13 -17.91 14.85
N LYS A 122 2.32 -18.46 13.93
CA LYS A 122 0.88 -18.74 14.15
C LYS A 122 0.63 -19.81 15.23
N LYS A 123 1.64 -20.57 15.62
CA LYS A 123 1.52 -21.63 16.63
C LYS A 123 1.55 -21.08 18.06
N LYS A 124 2.13 -19.90 18.31
CA LYS A 124 2.22 -19.30 19.65
C LYS A 124 0.85 -18.95 20.22
N ILE A 125 0.72 -19.07 21.53
CA ILE A 125 -0.51 -18.74 22.27
C ILE A 125 -0.87 -17.25 22.07
N SER A 126 0.11 -16.36 22.10
CA SER A 126 -0.09 -14.92 21.85
C SER A 126 -0.78 -14.62 20.51
N TYR A 127 -0.30 -15.28 19.43
CA TYR A 127 -0.97 -15.15 18.14
C TYR A 127 -2.40 -15.69 18.17
N ARG A 128 -2.64 -16.86 18.79
CA ARG A 128 -3.97 -17.48 18.86
C ARG A 128 -4.98 -16.57 19.58
N ILE A 129 -4.57 -15.95 20.68
CA ILE A 129 -5.39 -15.00 21.44
C ILE A 129 -5.71 -13.77 20.57
N LEU A 130 -4.69 -13.12 20.01
CA LEU A 130 -4.87 -11.97 19.14
C LEU A 130 -5.74 -12.30 17.93
N ASN A 131 -5.51 -13.42 17.27
CA ASN A 131 -6.30 -13.85 16.12
C ASN A 131 -7.78 -14.07 16.48
N ARG A 132 -8.08 -14.61 17.66
CA ARG A 132 -9.47 -14.74 18.13
C ARG A 132 -10.12 -13.38 18.36
N ILE A 133 -9.39 -12.44 18.93
CA ILE A 133 -9.87 -11.07 19.15
C ILE A 133 -10.14 -10.37 17.81
N TYR A 134 -9.18 -10.39 16.88
CA TYR A 134 -9.34 -9.76 15.57
C TYR A 134 -10.44 -10.42 14.72
N LYS A 135 -10.60 -11.75 14.78
CA LYS A 135 -11.74 -12.42 14.16
C LYS A 135 -13.08 -11.88 14.66
N ASN A 136 -13.21 -11.68 15.98
CA ASN A 136 -14.41 -11.10 16.57
C ASN A 136 -14.64 -9.66 16.10
N ILE A 137 -13.59 -8.86 16.01
CA ILE A 137 -13.64 -7.48 15.51
C ILE A 137 -14.12 -7.47 14.04
N TYR A 138 -13.45 -8.21 13.15
CA TYR A 138 -13.81 -8.29 11.74
C TYR A 138 -15.24 -8.80 11.52
N SER A 139 -15.68 -9.79 12.32
CA SER A 139 -17.04 -10.34 12.23
C SER A 139 -18.14 -9.35 12.67
N LYS A 140 -17.79 -8.24 13.33
CA LYS A 140 -18.75 -7.20 13.73
C LYS A 140 -18.92 -6.10 12.69
N ALA A 141 -18.03 -5.97 11.73
CA ALA A 141 -18.24 -5.07 10.62
C ALA A 141 -19.41 -5.55 9.75
N ASP A 142 -20.26 -4.60 9.32
CA ASP A 142 -21.37 -4.90 8.42
C ASP A 142 -20.89 -5.14 7.00
N LYS A 143 -19.80 -4.45 6.60
CA LYS A 143 -19.05 -4.70 5.37
C LYS A 143 -17.56 -4.64 5.64
N LEU A 144 -16.83 -5.56 5.03
CA LEU A 144 -15.36 -5.57 4.95
C LEU A 144 -14.96 -5.28 3.51
N VAL A 145 -14.34 -4.14 3.29
CA VAL A 145 -13.76 -3.80 2.00
C VAL A 145 -12.32 -4.27 2.00
N VAL A 146 -11.97 -5.18 1.10
CA VAL A 146 -10.62 -5.72 0.90
C VAL A 146 -10.07 -5.25 -0.44
N ILE A 147 -8.76 -5.12 -0.54
CA ILE A 147 -8.08 -4.47 -1.67
C ILE A 147 -7.38 -5.44 -2.62
N GLY A 148 -7.56 -6.75 -2.41
CA GLY A 148 -7.00 -7.82 -3.25
C GLY A 148 -7.77 -9.12 -3.14
N ARG A 149 -7.71 -9.95 -4.18
CA ARG A 149 -8.33 -11.29 -4.23
C ARG A 149 -7.73 -12.22 -3.17
N ASP A 150 -6.41 -12.16 -2.99
CA ASP A 150 -5.67 -12.87 -1.96
C ASP A 150 -6.08 -12.44 -0.54
N MET A 151 -6.28 -11.15 -0.33
CA MET A 151 -6.79 -10.63 0.94
C MET A 151 -8.23 -11.08 1.19
N ARG A 152 -9.08 -11.11 0.16
CA ARG A 152 -10.44 -11.67 0.25
C ARG A 152 -10.42 -13.13 0.69
N ASP A 153 -9.49 -13.92 0.16
CA ASP A 153 -9.33 -15.34 0.52
C ASP A 153 -8.91 -15.50 2.00
N ILE A 154 -7.96 -14.69 2.47
CA ILE A 154 -7.54 -14.69 3.87
C ILE A 154 -8.69 -14.26 4.79
N MET A 155 -9.38 -13.18 4.47
CA MET A 155 -10.50 -12.69 5.27
C MET A 155 -11.68 -13.66 5.26
N GLY A 156 -11.96 -14.33 4.12
CA GLY A 156 -12.99 -15.37 4.02
C GLY A 156 -12.71 -16.61 4.88
N LYS A 157 -11.46 -16.86 5.26
CA LYS A 157 -11.08 -17.89 6.24
C LYS A 157 -11.17 -17.40 7.69
N LYS A 158 -11.16 -16.09 7.90
CA LYS A 158 -11.22 -15.49 9.23
C LYS A 158 -12.65 -15.28 9.73
N ILE A 159 -13.59 -14.95 8.84
CA ILE A 159 -14.97 -14.64 9.21
C ILE A 159 -15.96 -15.64 8.61
N ALA A 160 -17.08 -15.85 9.30
CA ALA A 160 -18.12 -16.78 8.83
C ALA A 160 -18.99 -16.19 7.69
N ARG A 161 -19.26 -14.87 7.73
CA ARG A 161 -20.15 -14.17 6.78
C ARG A 161 -19.37 -13.64 5.58
N LYS A 162 -19.09 -14.50 4.61
CA LYS A 162 -18.31 -14.16 3.42
C LYS A 162 -18.97 -13.11 2.51
N ASP A 163 -20.28 -13.05 2.50
CA ASP A 163 -21.13 -12.09 1.74
C ASP A 163 -20.94 -10.64 2.22
N ASN A 164 -20.35 -10.45 3.38
CA ASN A 164 -19.99 -9.13 3.87
C ASN A 164 -18.66 -8.63 3.32
N ILE A 165 -17.88 -9.47 2.63
CA ILE A 165 -16.60 -9.10 2.05
C ILE A 165 -16.82 -8.54 0.64
N VAL A 166 -16.41 -7.29 0.44
CA VAL A 166 -16.46 -6.60 -0.84
C VAL A 166 -15.03 -6.36 -1.31
N LEU A 167 -14.72 -6.74 -2.54
CA LEU A 167 -13.43 -6.44 -3.17
C LEU A 167 -13.53 -5.08 -3.88
N ILE A 168 -12.70 -4.13 -3.45
CA ILE A 168 -12.45 -2.88 -4.16
C ILE A 168 -10.93 -2.73 -4.24
N ASN A 169 -10.36 -2.94 -5.40
CA ASN A 169 -8.92 -2.83 -5.58
C ASN A 169 -8.44 -1.40 -5.31
N ASN A 170 -7.18 -1.26 -4.95
CA ASN A 170 -6.49 0.03 -5.00
C ASN A 170 -6.48 0.55 -6.44
N TRP A 171 -6.31 1.86 -6.61
CA TRP A 171 -6.36 2.55 -7.89
C TRP A 171 -5.29 3.62 -7.99
N ALA A 172 -5.15 4.21 -9.16
CA ALA A 172 -4.50 5.50 -9.36
C ALA A 172 -5.40 6.41 -10.19
N ASP A 173 -5.08 7.69 -10.20
CA ASP A 173 -5.81 8.68 -11.00
C ASP A 173 -5.49 8.46 -12.49
N ASP A 174 -6.43 7.86 -13.19
CA ASP A 174 -6.34 7.52 -14.59
C ASP A 174 -6.37 8.75 -15.53
N ASN A 175 -6.71 9.93 -15.03
CA ASN A 175 -6.63 11.19 -15.78
C ASN A 175 -5.24 11.84 -15.73
N LYS A 176 -4.38 11.44 -14.79
CA LYS A 176 -3.02 11.93 -14.66
C LYS A 176 -2.06 11.17 -15.58
N PHE A 177 -1.93 11.59 -16.79
CA PHE A 177 -0.85 11.14 -17.67
C PHE A 177 0.04 12.30 -18.04
N LEU A 178 1.23 12.36 -17.44
CA LEU A 178 2.27 13.29 -17.83
C LEU A 178 3.33 12.50 -18.62
N PRO A 179 3.45 12.69 -19.92
CA PRO A 179 4.56 12.14 -20.69
C PRO A 179 5.84 12.89 -20.34
N THR A 180 6.38 12.65 -19.15
CA THR A 180 7.67 13.21 -18.75
C THR A 180 8.76 12.45 -19.46
N LYS A 181 9.66 13.14 -20.13
CA LYS A 181 10.85 12.51 -20.66
C LYS A 181 11.67 11.99 -19.49
N LYS A 182 11.92 10.65 -19.46
CA LYS A 182 12.68 9.94 -18.43
C LYS A 182 13.98 10.69 -18.08
N LEU A 183 14.71 11.13 -19.09
CA LEU A 183 16.02 11.79 -18.95
C LEU A 183 15.93 13.15 -18.25
N ASP A 184 14.85 13.91 -18.41
CA ASP A 184 14.75 15.26 -17.86
C ASP A 184 14.70 15.23 -16.32
N PHE A 185 13.91 14.34 -15.73
CA PHE A 185 13.87 14.17 -14.27
C PHE A 185 15.18 13.61 -13.73
N LEU A 186 15.72 12.56 -14.34
CA LEU A 186 16.94 11.94 -13.88
C LEU A 186 18.13 12.91 -13.94
N SER A 187 18.25 13.69 -15.04
CA SER A 187 19.28 14.71 -15.18
C SER A 187 19.15 15.83 -14.13
N SER A 188 17.93 16.26 -13.81
CA SER A 188 17.69 17.26 -12.76
C SER A 188 18.12 16.80 -11.37
N LYS A 189 18.14 15.47 -11.15
CA LYS A 189 18.62 14.84 -9.90
C LYS A 189 20.11 14.44 -9.98
N GLY A 190 20.81 14.81 -11.07
CA GLY A 190 22.23 14.52 -11.25
C GLY A 190 22.56 13.11 -11.78
N PHE A 191 21.55 12.35 -12.25
CA PHE A 191 21.75 11.02 -12.82
C PHE A 191 21.91 11.11 -14.34
N SER A 192 22.96 10.48 -14.85
CA SER A 192 23.21 10.35 -16.29
C SER A 192 23.59 8.91 -16.61
N PHE A 193 22.88 8.30 -17.56
CA PHE A 193 23.08 6.91 -17.97
C PHE A 193 23.24 6.81 -19.48
N HIS A 194 23.85 5.71 -19.94
CA HIS A 194 23.95 5.43 -21.37
C HIS A 194 22.57 5.23 -22.00
N GLY A 195 22.42 5.54 -23.29
CA GLY A 195 21.15 5.48 -24.01
C GLY A 195 20.47 4.09 -24.01
N ASP A 196 21.26 3.02 -23.93
CA ASP A 196 20.78 1.63 -23.90
C ASP A 196 20.46 1.14 -22.48
N SER A 197 20.66 1.96 -21.45
CA SER A 197 20.39 1.58 -20.07
C SER A 197 18.91 1.33 -19.82
N VAL A 198 18.62 0.25 -19.10
CA VAL A 198 17.30 -0.07 -18.60
C VAL A 198 17.24 0.27 -17.11
N VAL A 199 16.42 1.28 -16.77
CA VAL A 199 16.30 1.77 -15.42
C VAL A 199 15.21 1.03 -14.69
N PHE A 200 15.61 0.25 -13.69
CA PHE A 200 14.73 -0.39 -12.70
C PHE A 200 14.57 0.53 -11.50
N GLN A 201 13.35 0.83 -11.12
CA GLN A 201 13.10 1.77 -10.03
C GLN A 201 12.34 1.12 -8.89
N PHE A 202 12.84 1.28 -7.67
CA PHE A 202 12.10 1.07 -6.45
C PHE A 202 11.64 2.43 -5.90
N PHE A 203 10.34 2.60 -5.69
CA PHE A 203 9.75 3.82 -5.14
C PHE A 203 8.93 3.54 -3.90
N GLY A 204 9.14 4.29 -2.81
CA GLY A 204 8.34 4.30 -1.60
C GLY A 204 9.08 3.80 -0.35
N ASN A 205 8.37 3.15 0.58
CA ASN A 205 8.93 2.72 1.86
C ASN A 205 10.00 1.62 1.69
N ILE A 206 11.24 1.93 2.07
CA ILE A 206 12.37 0.98 2.13
C ILE A 206 12.31 0.28 3.49
N GLY A 207 11.32 -0.60 3.65
CA GLY A 207 10.95 -1.16 4.94
C GLY A 207 11.12 -2.67 5.02
N ARG A 208 10.91 -3.20 6.23
CA ARG A 208 11.13 -4.63 6.58
C ARG A 208 10.30 -5.61 5.76
N LEU A 209 9.11 -5.21 5.34
CA LEU A 209 8.17 -6.07 4.61
C LEU A 209 8.35 -6.02 3.09
N GLN A 210 9.36 -5.30 2.60
CA GLN A 210 9.56 -5.04 1.18
C GLN A 210 10.60 -5.98 0.53
N GLY A 211 11.20 -6.93 1.28
CA GLY A 211 12.19 -7.87 0.74
C GLY A 211 13.43 -7.18 0.14
N ILE A 212 13.88 -6.09 0.76
CA ILE A 212 15.01 -5.28 0.27
C ILE A 212 16.31 -6.10 0.23
N ASP A 213 16.54 -6.94 1.22
CA ASP A 213 17.70 -7.84 1.30
C ASP A 213 17.78 -8.78 0.09
N ASN A 214 16.66 -9.43 -0.25
CA ASN A 214 16.57 -10.28 -1.44
C ASN A 214 16.82 -9.49 -2.74
N LEU A 215 16.28 -8.28 -2.83
CA LEU A 215 16.47 -7.40 -3.99
C LEU A 215 17.94 -6.99 -4.14
N LEU A 216 18.62 -6.58 -3.07
CA LEU A 216 20.02 -6.19 -3.08
C LEU A 216 20.93 -7.38 -3.43
N GLN A 217 20.65 -8.57 -2.90
CA GLN A 217 21.37 -9.79 -3.29
C GLN A 217 21.20 -10.10 -4.78
N SER A 218 20.03 -9.92 -5.34
CA SER A 218 19.76 -10.12 -6.77
C SER A 218 20.53 -9.11 -7.63
N ILE A 219 20.53 -7.84 -7.23
CA ILE A 219 21.29 -6.77 -7.89
C ILE A 219 22.78 -7.08 -7.90
N LYS A 220 23.32 -7.63 -6.81
CA LYS A 220 24.71 -8.04 -6.73
C LYS A 220 25.06 -9.18 -7.71
N LEU A 221 24.10 -10.04 -8.00
CA LEU A 221 24.25 -11.19 -8.91
C LEU A 221 23.96 -10.84 -10.37
N THR A 222 23.42 -9.66 -10.66
CA THR A 222 23.12 -9.18 -12.02
C THR A 222 24.41 -8.96 -12.80
N GLU A 223 24.51 -9.53 -14.01
CA GLU A 223 25.69 -9.47 -14.88
C GLU A 223 25.57 -8.40 -15.97
N ASN A 224 24.34 -8.11 -16.41
CA ASN A 224 24.09 -7.18 -17.50
C ASN A 224 24.34 -5.73 -17.07
N ARG A 225 25.36 -5.10 -17.63
CA ARG A 225 25.80 -3.72 -17.32
C ARG A 225 24.84 -2.63 -17.77
N ASN A 226 23.85 -2.95 -18.62
CA ASN A 226 22.80 -2.02 -19.00
C ASN A 226 21.72 -1.87 -17.89
N ALA A 227 21.70 -2.77 -16.91
CA ALA A 227 20.80 -2.63 -15.76
C ALA A 227 21.26 -1.49 -14.84
N VAL A 228 20.37 -0.56 -14.59
CA VAL A 228 20.54 0.57 -13.65
C VAL A 228 19.47 0.50 -12.59
N PHE A 229 19.85 0.61 -11.34
CA PHE A 229 18.94 0.47 -10.19
C PHE A 229 18.80 1.80 -9.46
N LEU A 230 17.59 2.31 -9.39
CA LEU A 230 17.26 3.55 -8.68
C LEU A 230 16.34 3.29 -7.51
N PHE A 231 16.69 3.82 -6.35
CA PHE A 231 15.88 3.75 -5.14
C PHE A 231 15.47 5.15 -4.70
N PHE A 232 14.16 5.35 -4.51
CA PHE A 232 13.58 6.58 -3.98
C PHE A 232 12.68 6.27 -2.79
N GLY A 233 12.80 7.07 -1.73
CA GLY A 233 12.02 6.98 -0.52
C GLY A 233 12.85 6.74 0.71
N GLY A 234 12.21 6.52 1.85
CA GLY A 234 12.87 6.27 3.13
C GLY A 234 12.29 5.05 3.84
N GLY A 235 12.88 4.65 4.94
CA GLY A 235 12.37 3.54 5.73
C GLY A 235 13.42 2.88 6.62
N ALA A 236 13.00 1.82 7.31
CA ALA A 236 13.84 1.16 8.33
C ALA A 236 15.08 0.44 7.77
N TYR A 237 15.13 0.20 6.45
CA TYR A 237 16.25 -0.47 5.78
C TYR A 237 17.05 0.48 4.88
N LEU A 238 16.93 1.80 5.11
CA LEU A 238 17.69 2.79 4.36
C LEU A 238 19.20 2.63 4.59
N ASP A 239 19.63 2.44 5.85
CA ASP A 239 21.05 2.23 6.17
C ASP A 239 21.61 0.99 5.45
N MET A 240 20.85 -0.12 5.44
CA MET A 240 21.23 -1.33 4.68
C MET A 240 21.44 -1.04 3.18
N LEU A 241 20.58 -0.22 2.58
CA LEU A 241 20.71 0.16 1.17
C LEU A 241 21.94 1.05 0.94
N THR A 242 22.16 2.05 1.78
CA THR A 242 23.30 2.98 1.63
C THR A 242 24.62 2.31 1.87
N ASP A 243 24.73 1.41 2.84
CA ASP A 243 25.92 0.59 3.08
C ASP A 243 26.20 -0.32 1.88
N PHE A 244 25.16 -0.98 1.35
CA PHE A 244 25.31 -1.82 0.16
C PHE A 244 25.81 -1.03 -1.05
N ILE A 245 25.32 0.18 -1.29
CA ILE A 245 25.79 1.07 -2.37
C ILE A 245 27.27 1.41 -2.16
N GLY A 246 27.66 1.75 -0.92
CA GLY A 246 29.06 2.07 -0.58
C GLY A 246 30.01 0.90 -0.84
N ASP A 247 29.60 -0.32 -0.49
CA ASP A 247 30.39 -1.54 -0.64
C ASP A 247 30.46 -2.07 -2.08
N ASN A 248 29.58 -1.64 -2.98
CA ASN A 248 29.45 -2.17 -4.33
C ASN A 248 29.48 -1.06 -5.41
N SER A 249 30.49 -0.20 -5.37
CA SER A 249 30.67 0.95 -6.27
C SER A 249 30.79 0.59 -7.77
N ASN A 250 31.01 -0.69 -8.10
CA ASN A 250 31.06 -1.20 -9.46
C ASN A 250 29.67 -1.58 -10.04
N ILE A 251 28.63 -1.49 -9.26
CA ILE A 251 27.25 -1.76 -9.67
C ILE A 251 26.54 -0.42 -9.95
N ASN A 252 25.72 -0.37 -10.99
CA ASN A 252 24.92 0.82 -11.32
C ASN A 252 23.69 0.93 -10.42
N ILE A 253 23.92 1.13 -9.13
CA ILE A 253 22.88 1.30 -8.12
C ILE A 253 22.99 2.67 -7.45
N PHE A 254 21.85 3.36 -7.28
CA PHE A 254 21.82 4.73 -6.80
C PHE A 254 20.62 4.96 -5.86
N TYR A 255 20.84 5.81 -4.87
CA TYR A 255 19.78 6.31 -4.00
C TYR A 255 19.50 7.78 -4.31
N GLY A 256 18.27 8.08 -4.72
CA GLY A 256 17.85 9.42 -5.12
C GLY A 256 17.13 10.22 -4.03
N GLY A 257 17.07 9.69 -2.79
CA GLY A 257 16.46 10.38 -1.66
C GLY A 257 14.93 10.21 -1.58
N GLU A 258 14.34 10.96 -0.68
CA GLU A 258 12.88 11.11 -0.60
C GLU A 258 12.40 12.09 -1.67
N VAL A 259 11.23 11.82 -2.23
CA VAL A 259 10.65 12.60 -3.33
C VAL A 259 9.46 13.41 -2.79
N SER A 260 9.39 14.69 -3.13
CA SER A 260 8.26 15.57 -2.81
C SER A 260 6.97 15.10 -3.52
N GLU A 261 5.82 15.54 -3.04
CA GLU A 261 4.55 15.25 -3.74
C GLU A 261 4.52 15.83 -5.16
N GLU A 262 5.16 16.98 -5.37
CA GLU A 262 5.26 17.68 -6.66
C GLU A 262 6.10 16.89 -7.67
N ASP A 263 7.22 16.31 -7.21
CA ASP A 263 8.15 15.52 -8.03
C ASP A 263 7.71 14.06 -8.24
N ARG A 264 6.71 13.59 -7.48
CA ARG A 264 6.34 12.16 -7.46
C ARG A 264 6.00 11.60 -8.82
N ASP A 265 5.20 12.32 -9.59
CA ASP A 265 4.72 11.88 -10.89
C ASP A 265 5.86 11.83 -11.91
N SER A 266 6.75 12.82 -11.88
CA SER A 266 7.97 12.86 -12.69
C SER A 266 8.92 11.71 -12.32
N CYS A 267 9.09 11.45 -11.02
CA CYS A 267 9.90 10.33 -10.54
C CYS A 267 9.34 8.98 -11.03
N LEU A 268 8.04 8.71 -10.84
CA LEU A 268 7.43 7.46 -11.26
C LEU A 268 7.48 7.25 -12.78
N SER A 269 7.41 8.35 -13.56
CA SER A 269 7.52 8.27 -15.03
C SER A 269 8.94 8.07 -15.54
N SER A 270 9.96 8.25 -14.70
CA SER A 270 11.37 8.29 -15.10
C SER A 270 12.05 6.92 -15.29
N CYS A 271 11.43 5.81 -14.89
CA CYS A 271 11.98 4.46 -15.05
C CYS A 271 11.52 3.77 -16.33
N ASP A 272 12.16 2.63 -16.65
CA ASP A 272 11.71 1.69 -17.67
C ASP A 272 10.90 0.55 -17.06
N VAL A 273 11.24 0.12 -15.84
CA VAL A 273 10.62 -0.97 -15.12
C VAL A 273 10.46 -0.59 -13.65
N ALA A 274 9.26 -0.77 -13.10
CA ALA A 274 8.99 -0.52 -11.69
C ALA A 274 9.14 -1.79 -10.86
N PHE A 275 9.99 -1.78 -9.84
CA PHE A 275 10.03 -2.83 -8.82
C PHE A 275 8.86 -2.71 -7.86
N VAL A 276 8.10 -3.79 -7.72
CA VAL A 276 7.08 -3.93 -6.70
C VAL A 276 7.36 -5.19 -5.90
N THR A 277 7.92 -5.02 -4.72
CA THR A 277 8.44 -6.12 -3.93
C THR A 277 7.76 -6.21 -2.57
N LEU A 278 7.54 -7.43 -2.11
CA LEU A 278 7.15 -7.81 -0.75
C LEU A 278 8.01 -8.99 -0.29
N ASP A 279 8.26 -9.05 1.01
CA ASP A 279 8.94 -10.21 1.59
C ASP A 279 8.03 -11.46 1.59
N SER A 280 8.63 -12.63 1.75
CA SER A 280 7.95 -13.91 1.86
C SER A 280 6.98 -13.94 3.05
N GLY A 281 5.83 -14.57 2.86
CA GLY A 281 4.78 -14.69 3.88
C GLY A 281 3.80 -13.50 3.91
N MET A 282 3.87 -12.60 2.92
CA MET A 282 2.97 -11.45 2.80
C MET A 282 1.69 -11.75 1.98
N TYR A 283 1.49 -12.98 1.52
CA TYR A 283 0.29 -13.38 0.77
C TYR A 283 -1.01 -12.93 1.46
N GLY A 284 -1.78 -12.07 0.83
CA GLY A 284 -3.07 -11.56 1.30
C GLY A 284 -3.02 -10.67 2.54
N LEU A 285 -1.85 -10.24 2.99
CA LEU A 285 -1.69 -9.40 4.18
C LEU A 285 -1.63 -7.91 3.87
N GLY A 286 -1.32 -7.55 2.64
CA GLY A 286 -1.29 -6.20 2.13
C GLY A 286 -1.11 -6.20 0.61
N VAL A 287 -1.57 -5.15 -0.06
CA VAL A 287 -1.42 -4.99 -1.52
C VAL A 287 -0.65 -3.70 -1.80
N PRO A 288 0.51 -3.78 -2.46
CA PRO A 288 1.33 -2.60 -2.74
C PRO A 288 0.63 -1.60 -3.66
N SER A 289 0.25 -0.45 -3.13
CA SER A 289 -0.40 0.62 -3.89
C SER A 289 0.49 1.24 -4.97
N LYS A 290 1.80 1.19 -4.79
CA LYS A 290 2.78 1.69 -5.76
C LYS A 290 2.66 1.03 -7.14
N THR A 291 2.11 -0.19 -7.23
CA THR A 291 1.78 -0.85 -8.49
C THR A 291 0.86 0.01 -9.35
N TYR A 292 -0.25 0.45 -8.80
CA TYR A 292 -1.26 1.23 -9.53
C TYR A 292 -0.73 2.60 -9.93
N PHE A 293 0.11 3.23 -9.09
CA PHE A 293 0.79 4.47 -9.45
C PHE A 293 1.78 4.28 -10.60
N SER A 294 2.54 3.18 -10.61
CA SER A 294 3.44 2.87 -11.74
C SER A 294 2.66 2.55 -13.02
N MET A 295 1.55 1.82 -12.91
CA MET A 295 0.64 1.56 -14.04
C MET A 295 0.07 2.86 -14.63
N CYS A 296 -0.20 3.88 -13.82
CA CYS A 296 -0.67 5.18 -14.27
C CYS A 296 0.30 5.81 -15.30
N PHE A 297 1.59 5.60 -15.12
CA PHE A 297 2.65 6.08 -16.03
C PHE A 297 3.11 5.04 -17.06
N ASP A 298 2.29 4.02 -17.30
CA ASP A 298 2.53 2.96 -18.28
C ASP A 298 3.86 2.21 -18.07
N LYS A 299 4.21 1.97 -16.78
CA LYS A 299 5.45 1.26 -16.46
C LYS A 299 5.21 -0.23 -16.32
N PRO A 300 5.95 -1.06 -17.05
CA PRO A 300 6.01 -2.49 -16.79
C PRO A 300 6.41 -2.76 -15.34
N ILE A 301 5.81 -3.79 -14.74
CA ILE A 301 6.00 -4.13 -13.34
C ILE A 301 6.88 -5.38 -13.22
N LEU A 302 7.95 -5.30 -12.45
CA LEU A 302 8.67 -6.48 -11.96
C LEU A 302 8.22 -6.76 -10.53
N ALA A 303 7.29 -7.72 -10.39
CA ALA A 303 6.70 -8.11 -9.12
C ALA A 303 7.55 -9.19 -8.45
N VAL A 304 7.99 -8.93 -7.21
CA VAL A 304 8.71 -9.91 -6.38
C VAL A 304 7.92 -10.13 -5.09
N MET A 305 7.18 -11.22 -5.01
CA MET A 305 6.28 -11.50 -3.89
C MET A 305 5.81 -12.95 -3.90
N ASP A 306 5.08 -13.39 -2.86
CA ASP A 306 4.53 -14.75 -2.80
C ASP A 306 3.64 -15.05 -4.01
N ALA A 307 3.68 -16.28 -4.51
CA ALA A 307 2.83 -16.76 -5.57
C ALA A 307 1.34 -16.52 -5.27
N ASN A 308 0.56 -16.24 -6.30
CA ASN A 308 -0.87 -15.96 -6.19
C ASN A 308 -1.26 -14.70 -5.38
N SER A 309 -0.31 -13.87 -4.95
CA SER A 309 -0.60 -12.53 -4.43
C SER A 309 -1.32 -11.68 -5.49
N GLU A 310 -2.10 -10.69 -5.05
CA GLU A 310 -2.89 -9.86 -5.97
C GLU A 310 -2.06 -9.30 -7.12
N ILE A 311 -0.92 -8.68 -6.82
CA ILE A 311 -0.10 -8.05 -7.85
C ILE A 311 0.64 -9.09 -8.73
N ALA A 312 1.04 -10.23 -8.17
CA ALA A 312 1.58 -11.33 -8.98
C ALA A 312 0.55 -11.79 -10.04
N LYS A 313 -0.72 -11.90 -9.65
CA LYS A 313 -1.83 -12.23 -10.56
C LYS A 313 -2.05 -11.12 -11.60
N VAL A 314 -2.13 -9.86 -11.16
CA VAL A 314 -2.30 -8.70 -12.07
C VAL A 314 -1.22 -8.70 -13.15
N VAL A 315 0.04 -8.86 -12.76
CA VAL A 315 1.17 -8.82 -13.69
C VAL A 315 1.14 -9.98 -14.68
N THR A 316 0.81 -11.20 -14.23
CA THR A 316 0.84 -12.40 -15.07
C THR A 316 -0.41 -12.55 -15.93
N GLU A 317 -1.60 -12.31 -15.39
CA GLU A 317 -2.87 -12.41 -16.09
C GLU A 317 -3.01 -11.32 -17.17
N ASP A 318 -2.58 -10.10 -16.85
CA ASP A 318 -2.69 -8.94 -17.75
C ASP A 318 -1.43 -8.71 -18.60
N LYS A 319 -0.38 -9.51 -18.40
CA LYS A 319 0.88 -9.49 -19.17
C LYS A 319 1.57 -8.12 -19.17
N ILE A 320 1.48 -7.40 -18.03
CA ILE A 320 2.04 -6.04 -17.87
C ILE A 320 3.44 -6.01 -17.28
N GLY A 321 4.13 -7.14 -17.27
CA GLY A 321 5.49 -7.24 -16.73
C GLY A 321 5.90 -8.65 -16.37
N TRP A 322 6.67 -8.80 -15.30
CA TRP A 322 7.28 -10.05 -14.88
C TRP A 322 7.03 -10.33 -13.40
N TYR A 323 7.16 -11.58 -13.05
CA TYR A 323 6.96 -12.08 -11.71
C TYR A 323 8.13 -12.98 -11.31
N CYS A 324 8.57 -12.88 -10.06
CA CYS A 324 9.53 -13.76 -9.41
C CYS A 324 9.11 -13.99 -7.95
N GLU A 325 9.34 -15.18 -7.42
CA GLU A 325 9.15 -15.46 -6.00
C GLU A 325 10.21 -14.76 -5.14
N PRO A 326 9.87 -14.35 -3.90
CA PRO A 326 10.84 -13.81 -2.96
C PRO A 326 11.81 -14.90 -2.50
N LYS A 327 12.96 -14.50 -1.95
CA LYS A 327 14.03 -15.39 -1.49
C LYS A 327 14.66 -16.28 -2.58
N ASN A 328 14.56 -15.83 -3.83
CA ASN A 328 15.23 -16.46 -4.95
C ASN A 328 16.10 -15.43 -5.72
N PRO A 329 17.22 -14.96 -5.13
CA PRO A 329 18.00 -13.88 -5.70
C PRO A 329 18.66 -14.26 -7.03
N LYS A 330 18.97 -15.54 -7.28
CA LYS A 330 19.57 -16.00 -8.54
C LYS A 330 18.57 -15.92 -9.70
N GLU A 331 17.34 -16.37 -9.49
CA GLU A 331 16.29 -16.30 -10.50
C GLU A 331 15.92 -14.85 -10.81
N LEU A 332 15.83 -14.01 -9.78
CA LEU A 332 15.55 -12.59 -9.95
C LEU A 332 16.67 -11.89 -10.71
N ALA A 333 17.94 -12.18 -10.41
CA ALA A 333 19.08 -11.64 -11.16
C ALA A 333 19.04 -12.04 -12.65
N HIS A 334 18.81 -13.32 -12.93
CA HIS A 334 18.69 -13.81 -14.30
C HIS A 334 17.50 -13.15 -15.06
N LEU A 335 16.41 -12.91 -14.37
CA LEU A 335 15.25 -12.20 -14.93
C LEU A 335 15.59 -10.73 -15.20
N ILE A 336 16.28 -10.05 -14.29
CA ILE A 336 16.78 -8.69 -14.48
C ILE A 336 17.71 -8.62 -15.70
N ASP A 337 18.65 -9.56 -15.84
CA ASP A 337 19.59 -9.61 -16.99
C ASP A 337 18.83 -9.71 -18.32
N LYS A 338 17.82 -10.58 -18.41
CA LYS A 338 16.95 -10.70 -19.60
C LYS A 338 16.18 -9.43 -19.90
N ILE A 339 15.66 -8.76 -18.87
CA ILE A 339 14.93 -7.51 -19.03
C ILE A 339 15.89 -6.40 -19.50
N ALA A 340 17.11 -6.37 -18.97
CA ALA A 340 18.14 -5.39 -19.34
C ALA A 340 18.65 -5.53 -20.79
N GLU A 341 18.38 -6.65 -21.47
CA GLU A 341 18.59 -6.78 -22.93
C GLU A 341 17.66 -5.86 -23.76
N GLY A 342 16.58 -5.36 -23.17
CA GLY A 342 15.64 -4.44 -23.82
C GLY A 342 14.73 -5.07 -24.90
N ARG A 343 14.82 -6.38 -25.16
CA ARG A 343 14.07 -7.10 -26.22
C ARG A 343 12.57 -7.23 -25.97
N TRP A 344 12.10 -6.83 -24.79
CA TRP A 344 10.70 -6.85 -24.37
C TRP A 344 9.91 -5.62 -24.82
N LYS A 345 10.58 -4.54 -25.19
CA LYS A 345 9.93 -3.28 -25.62
C LYS A 345 8.96 -3.57 -26.77
N GLY A 346 7.71 -3.13 -26.64
CA GLY A 346 6.63 -3.40 -27.60
C GLY A 346 6.00 -4.80 -27.54
N LYS A 347 6.41 -5.67 -26.58
CA LYS A 347 5.85 -7.03 -26.42
C LYS A 347 5.04 -7.20 -25.13
N ILE A 348 5.09 -6.25 -24.23
CA ILE A 348 4.34 -6.21 -22.97
C ILE A 348 3.09 -5.35 -23.18
N ALA A 349 1.98 -5.76 -22.58
CA ALA A 349 0.74 -5.00 -22.62
C ALA A 349 0.91 -3.66 -21.89
N SER A 350 0.19 -2.63 -22.32
CA SER A 350 0.16 -1.34 -21.64
C SER A 350 -0.43 -1.51 -20.23
N SER A 351 0.37 -1.23 -19.25
CA SER A 351 -0.07 -1.28 -17.85
C SER A 351 -1.10 -0.18 -17.57
N ARG A 352 -1.01 0.96 -18.27
CA ARG A 352 -1.98 2.04 -18.18
C ARG A 352 -3.35 1.65 -18.74
N GLU A 353 -3.40 0.99 -19.89
CA GLU A 353 -4.68 0.51 -20.43
C GLU A 353 -5.36 -0.47 -19.47
N VAL A 354 -4.60 -1.37 -18.86
CA VAL A 354 -5.12 -2.29 -17.84
C VAL A 354 -5.62 -1.52 -16.60
N LEU A 355 -4.88 -0.48 -16.15
CA LEU A 355 -5.33 0.38 -15.06
C LEU A 355 -6.70 1.02 -15.37
N ILE A 356 -6.84 1.64 -16.54
CA ILE A 356 -8.07 2.32 -16.95
C ILE A 356 -9.26 1.32 -17.02
N GLN A 357 -9.03 0.13 -17.56
CA GLN A 357 -10.07 -0.87 -17.73
C GLN A 357 -10.50 -1.55 -16.43
N LYS A 358 -9.57 -1.82 -15.50
CA LYS A 358 -9.81 -2.71 -14.35
C LYS A 358 -9.64 -2.04 -12.99
N TYR A 359 -8.82 -1.00 -12.90
CA TYR A 359 -8.37 -0.39 -11.63
C TYR A 359 -8.51 1.13 -11.63
N SER A 360 -9.49 1.64 -12.40
CA SER A 360 -9.69 3.09 -12.48
C SER A 360 -10.19 3.66 -11.16
N GLN A 361 -9.75 4.87 -10.85
CA GLN A 361 -10.20 5.63 -9.68
C GLN A 361 -11.72 5.79 -9.69
N THR A 362 -12.28 6.16 -10.83
CA THR A 362 -13.73 6.39 -10.98
C THR A 362 -14.55 5.16 -10.59
N GLN A 363 -14.19 3.97 -11.11
CA GLN A 363 -14.91 2.72 -10.80
C GLN A 363 -14.80 2.37 -9.31
N SER A 364 -13.58 2.45 -8.74
CA SER A 364 -13.35 2.14 -7.34
C SER A 364 -14.13 3.07 -6.41
N LEU A 365 -14.15 4.37 -6.69
CA LEU A 365 -14.89 5.35 -5.90
C LEU A 365 -16.41 5.18 -6.02
N HIS A 366 -16.94 4.81 -7.20
CA HIS A 366 -18.35 4.46 -7.35
C HIS A 366 -18.73 3.23 -6.49
N MET A 367 -17.85 2.22 -6.45
CA MET A 367 -18.07 1.06 -5.59
C MET A 367 -18.11 1.42 -4.10
N PHE A 368 -17.27 2.36 -3.63
CA PHE A 368 -17.35 2.86 -2.25
C PHE A 368 -18.71 3.51 -1.96
N SER A 369 -19.19 4.39 -2.83
CA SER A 369 -20.52 5.01 -2.69
C SER A 369 -21.64 3.96 -2.66
N TYR A 370 -21.57 2.97 -3.55
CA TYR A 370 -22.53 1.87 -3.56
C TYR A 370 -22.52 1.08 -2.24
N VAL A 371 -21.34 0.73 -1.72
CA VAL A 371 -21.21 0.00 -0.45
C VAL A 371 -21.81 0.82 0.71
N VAL A 372 -21.55 2.13 0.77
CA VAL A 372 -22.14 3.00 1.80
C VAL A 372 -23.66 3.04 1.69
N ARG A 373 -24.21 3.21 0.48
CA ARG A 373 -25.68 3.19 0.26
C ARG A 373 -26.29 1.86 0.66
N SER A 374 -25.68 0.74 0.30
CA SER A 374 -26.17 -0.61 0.60
C SER A 374 -26.30 -0.89 2.11
N VAL A 375 -25.49 -0.20 2.94
CA VAL A 375 -25.50 -0.35 4.39
C VAL A 375 -26.52 0.61 5.04
N LEU A 376 -26.81 1.75 4.41
CA LEU A 376 -27.82 2.72 4.85
C LEU A 376 -29.25 2.24 4.57
N SER A 377 -29.44 1.46 3.51
CA SER A 377 -30.77 0.99 3.06
C SER A 377 -31.30 -0.22 3.83
N VAL A 378 -30.54 -0.75 4.79
CA VAL A 378 -30.85 -1.88 5.66
C VAL A 378 -31.02 -1.39 7.11
#